data_deb08dcca89010cec47df0e3ef6e6961
#
_entry.id   deb08dcca89010cec47df0e3ef6e6961
#
_cell.length_a   1.000
_cell.length_b   1.000
_cell.length_c   1.000
_cell.angle_alpha   90.00
_cell.angle_beta   90.00
_cell.angle_gamma   90.00
#
_symmetry.space_group_name_H-M   'P 1'
#
loop_
_entity.id
_entity.type
_entity.pdbx_description
1 polymer ?
#
loop_
_entity_poly.entity_id
_entity_poly.type
_entity_poly.pdbx_seq_one_letter_code
_entity_poly.pdbx_strand_id
1 'polypeptide(L)'
;MRREYRLRLIVNGQQINRVMIDGHYEVKHSKVMNDPLILELIRTLNGRTFAVEAITAEGWLIHVNDPLYYGSRPYRLIWCSHPDEDYIGAINAFRR
;
A
#
# COMPACT_ATOMS: atom_id res chain seq x y z
N MET A 1 -15.13 3.90 1.71
CA MET A 1 -15.02 3.27 3.04
C MET A 1 -13.63 2.69 3.23
N ARG A 2 -13.07 2.86 4.41
CA ARG A 2 -11.74 2.32 4.74
C ARG A 2 -11.91 1.07 5.59
N ARG A 3 -11.07 0.07 5.31
CA ARG A 3 -11.03 -1.17 6.06
C ARG A 3 -9.64 -1.32 6.69
N GLU A 4 -9.60 -1.71 7.95
CA GLU A 4 -8.37 -1.86 8.70
C GLU A 4 -8.04 -3.34 8.90
N TYR A 5 -6.77 -3.68 8.71
CA TYR A 5 -6.25 -5.02 8.92
C TYR A 5 -4.99 -4.96 9.77
N ARG A 6 -4.76 -5.97 10.59
CA ARG A 6 -3.51 -6.11 11.32
C ARG A 6 -2.48 -6.79 10.44
N LEU A 7 -1.32 -6.17 10.32
CA LEU A 7 -0.22 -6.70 9.53
C LEU A 7 1.06 -6.05 9.98
N ARG A 8 2.01 -6.87 10.48
CA ARG A 8 3.29 -6.36 10.99
C ARG A 8 4.34 -6.37 9.89
N LEU A 9 4.91 -5.21 9.64
CA LEU A 9 5.95 -5.01 8.64
C LEU A 9 6.95 -4.00 9.15
N ILE A 10 8.14 -4.00 8.52
CA ILE A 10 9.09 -2.90 8.65
C ILE A 10 9.29 -2.34 7.25
N VAL A 11 8.90 -1.10 7.02
CA VAL A 11 8.96 -0.45 5.72
C VAL A 11 9.61 0.91 5.89
N ASN A 12 10.63 1.21 5.09
CA ASN A 12 11.43 2.42 5.23
C ASN A 12 12.00 2.58 6.65
N GLY A 13 12.35 1.45 7.28
CA GLY A 13 12.87 1.46 8.65
C GLY A 13 11.82 1.74 9.72
N GLN A 14 10.56 1.82 9.37
CA GLN A 14 9.48 2.14 10.28
C GLN A 14 8.66 0.90 10.60
N GLN A 15 8.36 0.68 11.89
CA GLN A 15 7.49 -0.41 12.32
C GLN A 15 6.04 -0.10 11.94
N ILE A 16 5.44 -0.99 11.18
CA ILE A 16 4.04 -0.92 10.76
C ILE A 16 3.28 -2.05 11.43
N ASN A 17 2.14 -1.75 12.02
CA ASN A 17 1.29 -2.73 12.72
C ASN A 17 -0.07 -2.91 12.08
N ARG A 18 -0.46 -2.02 11.18
CA ARG A 18 -1.80 -2.03 10.57
C ARG A 18 -1.71 -1.60 9.12
N VAL A 19 -2.69 -2.02 8.34
CA VAL A 19 -2.89 -1.56 6.97
C VAL A 19 -4.32 -1.09 6.84
N MET A 20 -4.48 0.12 6.31
CA MET A 20 -5.79 0.67 5.96
C MET A 20 -5.97 0.56 4.45
N ILE A 21 -7.04 -0.08 4.01
CA ILE A 21 -7.34 -0.18 2.58
C ILE A 21 -8.50 0.75 2.26
N ASP A 22 -8.26 1.68 1.32
CA ASP A 22 -9.31 2.52 0.79
C ASP A 22 -10.06 1.75 -0.28
N GLY A 23 -11.39 1.71 -0.17
CA GLY A 23 -12.23 1.02 -1.13
C GLY A 23 -12.30 1.67 -2.52
N HIS A 24 -11.57 2.75 -2.73
CA HIS A 24 -11.57 3.47 -4.01
C HIS A 24 -11.23 2.58 -5.21
N TYR A 25 -10.33 1.59 -5.03
CA TYR A 25 -9.95 0.69 -6.12
C TYR A 25 -11.16 -0.11 -6.66
N GLU A 26 -12.18 -0.31 -5.84
CA GLU A 26 -13.34 -1.11 -6.23
C GLU A 26 -14.16 -0.47 -7.34
N VAL A 27 -14.06 0.85 -7.51
CA VAL A 27 -14.80 1.57 -8.54
C VAL A 27 -14.42 1.10 -9.94
N LYS A 28 -13.12 0.84 -10.20
CA LYS A 28 -12.65 0.47 -11.53
C LYS A 28 -12.00 -0.92 -11.58
N HIS A 29 -11.53 -1.44 -10.47
CA HIS A 29 -10.62 -2.58 -10.46
C HIS A 29 -11.13 -3.79 -9.67
N SER A 30 -12.39 -3.80 -9.26
CA SER A 30 -12.94 -4.87 -8.41
C SER A 30 -12.89 -6.25 -9.05
N LYS A 31 -12.81 -6.34 -10.37
CA LYS A 31 -12.73 -7.63 -11.07
C LYS A 31 -11.38 -8.32 -10.91
N VAL A 32 -10.33 -7.56 -10.69
CA VAL A 32 -8.95 -8.07 -10.63
C VAL A 32 -8.28 -7.81 -9.29
N MET A 33 -8.88 -6.98 -8.44
CA MET A 33 -8.33 -6.60 -7.15
C MET A 33 -9.31 -6.88 -6.03
N ASN A 34 -8.78 -7.27 -4.89
CA ASN A 34 -9.54 -7.45 -3.65
C ASN A 34 -8.62 -7.16 -2.47
N ASP A 35 -9.20 -7.03 -1.29
CA ASP A 35 -8.41 -6.73 -0.09
C ASP A 35 -7.33 -7.79 0.20
N PRO A 36 -7.62 -9.12 0.13
CA PRO A 36 -6.57 -10.09 0.36
C PRO A 36 -5.37 -9.94 -0.57
N LEU A 37 -5.61 -9.65 -1.86
CA LEU A 37 -4.52 -9.45 -2.82
C LEU A 37 -3.75 -8.18 -2.48
N ILE A 38 -4.43 -7.09 -2.12
CA ILE A 38 -3.75 -5.85 -1.73
C ILE A 38 -2.88 -6.09 -0.50
N LEU A 39 -3.35 -6.86 0.48
CA LEU A 39 -2.55 -7.20 1.65
C LEU A 39 -1.30 -7.99 1.25
N GLU A 40 -1.41 -8.90 0.29
CA GLU A 40 -0.24 -9.63 -0.22
C GLU A 40 0.74 -8.70 -0.93
N LEU A 41 0.25 -7.74 -1.70
CA LEU A 41 1.12 -6.73 -2.31
C LEU A 41 1.85 -5.90 -1.24
N ILE A 42 1.14 -5.49 -0.20
CA ILE A 42 1.74 -4.75 0.92
C ILE A 42 2.79 -5.60 1.62
N ARG A 43 2.56 -6.92 1.80
CA ARG A 43 3.55 -7.81 2.42
C ARG A 43 4.89 -7.80 1.67
N THR A 44 4.87 -7.63 0.36
CA THR A 44 6.12 -7.58 -0.43
C THR A 44 6.98 -6.37 -0.09
N LEU A 45 6.42 -5.37 0.57
CA LEU A 45 7.16 -4.17 0.97
C LEU A 45 8.03 -4.41 2.21
N ASN A 46 7.79 -5.49 2.95
CA ASN A 46 8.47 -5.75 4.22
C ASN A 46 9.98 -5.80 4.06
N GLY A 47 10.69 -5.10 4.94
CA GLY A 47 12.15 -5.07 4.95
C GLY A 47 12.77 -4.20 3.87
N ARG A 48 11.99 -3.46 3.13
CA ARG A 48 12.47 -2.68 1.99
C ARG A 48 12.32 -1.18 2.22
N THR A 49 13.04 -0.41 1.40
CA THR A 49 13.02 1.05 1.42
C THR A 49 12.53 1.55 0.06
N PHE A 50 11.66 2.55 0.06
CA PHE A 50 11.04 3.07 -1.14
C PHE A 50 11.16 4.58 -1.21
N ALA A 51 11.31 5.10 -2.41
CA ALA A 51 11.33 6.54 -2.65
C ALA A 51 9.97 7.17 -2.36
N VAL A 52 9.99 8.45 -2.01
CA VAL A 52 8.79 9.25 -1.79
C VAL A 52 8.47 9.98 -3.10
N GLU A 53 7.25 9.77 -3.62
CA GLU A 53 6.79 10.47 -4.82
C GLU A 53 6.25 11.85 -4.52
N ALA A 54 5.57 11.99 -3.38
CA ALA A 54 4.97 13.25 -2.97
C ALA A 54 4.78 13.28 -1.47
N ILE A 55 4.67 14.48 -0.91
CA ILE A 55 4.37 14.68 0.50
C ILE A 55 3.15 15.59 0.58
N THR A 56 2.14 15.16 1.33
CA THR A 56 0.94 15.97 1.53
C THR A 56 1.19 17.08 2.55
N ALA A 57 0.26 18.05 2.60
CA ALA A 57 0.34 19.13 3.57
C ALA A 57 0.34 18.61 5.03
N GLU A 58 -0.32 17.47 5.27
CA GLU A 58 -0.39 16.83 6.59
C GLU A 58 0.83 15.96 6.90
N GLY A 59 1.79 15.85 5.99
CA GLY A 59 3.00 15.07 6.19
C GLY A 59 2.91 13.61 5.76
N TRP A 60 1.88 13.22 5.04
CA TRP A 60 1.79 11.86 4.47
C TRP A 60 2.77 11.72 3.32
N LEU A 61 3.52 10.62 3.36
CA LEU A 61 4.47 10.27 2.30
C LEU A 61 3.75 9.36 1.32
N ILE A 62 3.67 9.80 0.08
CA ILE A 62 3.01 9.03 -0.99
C ILE A 62 4.07 8.27 -1.76
N HIS A 63 3.83 6.97 -1.94
CA HIS A 63 4.72 6.06 -2.66
C HIS A 63 3.96 5.40 -3.80
N VAL A 64 4.66 5.17 -4.90
CA VAL A 64 4.11 4.48 -6.07
C VAL A 64 5.08 3.35 -6.44
N ASN A 65 4.60 2.12 -6.41
CA ASN A 65 5.33 0.97 -6.92
C ASN A 65 4.67 0.53 -8.22
N ASP A 66 5.40 0.69 -9.33
CA ASP A 66 4.90 0.39 -10.66
C ASP A 66 6.07 0.08 -11.61
N PRO A 67 6.29 -1.18 -11.98
CA PRO A 67 5.51 -2.34 -11.53
C PRO A 67 5.96 -2.88 -10.17
N LEU A 68 5.03 -3.46 -9.46
CA LEU A 68 5.27 -4.29 -8.29
C LEU A 68 4.88 -5.71 -8.68
N TYR A 69 5.82 -6.64 -8.63
CA TYR A 69 5.57 -8.01 -9.06
C TYR A 69 5.08 -8.89 -7.92
N TYR A 70 4.01 -9.62 -8.16
CA TYR A 70 3.51 -10.63 -7.23
C TYR A 70 2.97 -11.81 -8.04
N GLY A 71 3.46 -13.02 -7.73
CA GLY A 71 3.06 -14.22 -8.48
C GLY A 71 3.37 -14.12 -9.97
N SER A 72 4.50 -13.50 -10.32
CA SER A 72 4.96 -13.25 -11.71
C SER A 72 4.07 -12.28 -12.48
N ARG A 73 3.15 -11.58 -11.81
CA ARG A 73 2.29 -10.58 -12.44
C ARG A 73 2.68 -9.18 -12.00
N PRO A 74 2.63 -8.19 -12.91
CA PRO A 74 2.91 -6.81 -12.56
C PRO A 74 1.65 -6.10 -12.06
N TYR A 75 1.82 -5.30 -11.01
CA TYR A 75 0.77 -4.47 -10.43
C TYR A 75 1.27 -3.04 -10.27
N ARG A 76 0.34 -2.13 -10.12
CA ARG A 76 0.63 -0.78 -9.64
C ARG A 76 0.00 -0.63 -8.26
N LEU A 77 0.80 -0.23 -7.28
CA LEU A 77 0.33 0.02 -5.92
C LEU A 77 0.68 1.45 -5.53
N ILE A 78 -0.32 2.19 -5.14
CA ILE A 78 -0.16 3.53 -4.58
C ILE A 78 -0.51 3.43 -3.10
N TRP A 79 0.44 3.82 -2.26
CA TRP A 79 0.30 3.68 -0.82
C TRP A 79 0.93 4.87 -0.12
N CYS A 80 0.58 5.06 1.15
CA CYS A 80 1.11 6.17 1.94
C CYS A 80 1.54 5.69 3.32
N SER A 81 2.46 6.44 3.90
CA SER A 81 2.93 6.26 5.26
C SER A 81 3.11 7.62 5.92
N HIS A 82 3.19 7.64 7.25
CA HIS A 82 3.41 8.86 8.00
C HIS A 82 4.36 8.55 9.16
N PRO A 83 5.35 9.39 9.44
CA PRO A 83 6.33 9.13 10.51
C PRO A 83 5.69 8.94 11.90
N ASP A 84 4.53 9.55 12.14
CA ASP A 84 3.85 9.51 13.43
C ASP A 84 2.76 8.45 13.51
N GLU A 85 2.58 7.64 12.46
CA GLU A 85 1.53 6.63 12.41
C GLU A 85 2.12 5.23 12.22
N ASP A 86 1.46 4.24 12.80
CA ASP A 86 1.92 2.86 12.72
C ASP A 86 1.22 2.05 11.62
N TYR A 87 0.66 2.72 10.62
CA TYR A 87 -0.04 2.03 9.54
C TYR A 87 0.36 2.54 8.17
N ILE A 88 0.15 1.67 7.18
CA ILE A 88 0.24 2.00 5.76
C ILE A 88 -1.17 2.14 5.24
N GLY A 89 -1.43 3.19 4.45
CA GLY A 89 -2.67 3.33 3.72
C GLY A 89 -2.49 2.85 2.28
N ALA A 90 -3.30 1.89 1.84
CA ALA A 90 -3.36 1.50 0.44
C ALA A 90 -4.38 2.40 -0.25
N ILE A 91 -3.90 3.31 -1.09
CA ILE A 91 -4.74 4.32 -1.72
C ILE A 91 -5.43 3.74 -2.95
N ASN A 92 -4.66 3.04 -3.79
CA ASN A 92 -5.20 2.43 -5.00
C ASN A 92 -4.27 1.30 -5.44
N ALA A 93 -4.85 0.33 -6.15
CA ALA A 93 -4.08 -0.76 -6.71
C ALA A 93 -4.79 -1.30 -7.94
N PHE A 94 -4.00 -1.71 -8.93
CA PHE A 94 -4.55 -2.37 -10.10
C PHE A 94 -3.49 -3.24 -10.78
N ARG A 95 -3.95 -4.20 -11.58
CA ARG A 95 -3.07 -5.07 -12.35
C ARG A 95 -2.66 -4.36 -13.64
N ARG A 96 -1.37 -4.43 -13.92
CA ARG A 96 -0.80 -3.85 -15.15
C ARG A 96 -1.02 -4.76 -16.35
#